data_9accb36c14c1f74cfd409733ff4d489d
#
_entry.id   9accb36c14c1f74cfd409733ff4d489d
#
_cell.length_a   1.000
_cell.length_b   1.000
_cell.length_c   1.000
_cell.angle_alpha   90.00
_cell.angle_beta   90.00
_cell.angle_gamma   90.00
#
_symmetry.space_group_name_H-M   'P 1'
#
loop_
_entity.id
_entity.type
_entity.pdbx_description
1 polymer ?
#
loop_
_entity_poly.entity_id
_entity_poly.type
_entity_poly.pdbx_seq_one_letter_code
_entity_poly.pdbx_strand_id
1 'polypeptide(L)'
;MYRIFGRLIEPRSGTSVILTKGQYLKIVDWEGKQVADLVAFNSCDRGEKLSTAATIDMCASIRIGRGDFLFSNRYNRMFRVVEDRVGSHDLLHPACSLEMYRAQYCIHSHHPSCQENLEAALREHGIRGEEIPNPVNIFMNVLIDRKGRVHIRTPLSKKGDFILLRAEMNLIVGVTACAVEESRCNGYACTAVQIEVLSEKGV
;
A
#
# COMPACT_ATOMS: atom_id res chain seq x y z
N MET A 1 12.13 17.13 9.88
CA MET A 1 10.73 16.93 9.41
C MET A 1 9.78 17.12 10.59
N TYR A 2 8.61 17.69 10.35
CA TYR A 2 7.54 17.82 11.35
C TYR A 2 6.26 17.18 10.80
N ARG A 3 5.43 16.63 11.68
CA ARG A 3 4.19 15.95 11.32
C ARG A 3 3.09 16.98 11.07
N ILE A 4 2.46 16.91 9.89
CA ILE A 4 1.32 17.73 9.48
C ILE A 4 0.01 17.03 9.84
N PHE A 5 -0.03 15.71 9.60
CA PHE A 5 -1.20 14.87 9.78
C PHE A 5 -0.79 13.51 10.32
N GLY A 6 -1.66 12.86 11.07
CA GLY A 6 -1.48 11.49 11.51
C GLY A 6 -2.82 10.82 11.75
N ARG A 7 -2.93 9.57 11.35
CA ARG A 7 -4.14 8.77 11.51
C ARG A 7 -3.80 7.31 11.79
N LEU A 8 -4.45 6.73 12.78
CA LEU A 8 -4.50 5.29 12.97
C LEU A 8 -5.63 4.73 12.08
N ILE A 9 -5.30 3.78 11.23
CA ILE A 9 -6.22 3.04 10.39
C ILE A 9 -6.55 1.77 11.16
N GLU A 10 -7.80 1.64 11.57
CA GLU A 10 -8.27 0.47 12.29
C GLU A 10 -8.13 -0.80 11.45
N PRO A 11 -8.01 -1.98 12.06
CA PRO A 11 -7.98 -3.24 11.32
C PRO A 11 -9.13 -3.35 10.32
N ARG A 12 -8.85 -3.85 9.12
CA ARG A 12 -9.84 -4.06 8.05
C ARG A 12 -10.54 -2.78 7.59
N SER A 13 -9.87 -1.64 7.69
CA SER A 13 -10.38 -0.35 7.22
C SER A 13 -9.39 0.38 6.32
N GLY A 14 -9.77 1.53 5.80
CA GLY A 14 -8.94 2.33 4.92
C GLY A 14 -9.11 3.84 5.13
N THR A 15 -8.21 4.60 4.57
CA THR A 15 -8.26 6.06 4.56
C THR A 15 -7.61 6.63 3.31
N SER A 16 -7.91 7.90 3.00
CA SER A 16 -7.21 8.66 1.99
C SER A 16 -6.50 9.87 2.59
N VAL A 17 -5.44 10.32 1.90
CA VAL A 17 -4.74 11.57 2.20
C VAL A 17 -4.28 12.23 0.91
N ILE A 18 -4.18 13.55 0.92
CA ILE A 18 -3.58 14.34 -0.17
C ILE A 18 -2.14 14.67 0.23
N LEU A 19 -1.22 14.46 -0.71
CA LEU A 19 0.18 14.84 -0.57
C LEU A 19 0.53 15.88 -1.62
N THR A 20 1.22 16.93 -1.23
CA THR A 20 1.91 17.80 -2.16
C THR A 20 3.31 17.29 -2.45
N LYS A 21 3.83 17.57 -3.65
CA LYS A 21 5.20 17.20 -4.03
C LYS A 21 6.20 17.65 -2.96
N GLY A 22 7.09 16.75 -2.57
CA GLY A 22 8.10 16.97 -1.55
C GLY A 22 7.68 16.60 -0.13
N GLN A 23 6.38 16.37 0.13
CA GLN A 23 5.91 15.82 1.40
C GLN A 23 6.23 14.33 1.50
N TYR A 24 6.17 13.83 2.73
CA TYR A 24 6.48 12.44 3.03
C TYR A 24 5.25 11.74 3.59
N LEU A 25 5.05 10.51 3.17
CA LEU A 25 4.11 9.55 3.77
C LEU A 25 4.91 8.51 4.54
N LYS A 26 4.68 8.44 5.85
CA LYS A 26 5.20 7.38 6.69
C LYS A 26 4.08 6.41 6.97
N ILE A 27 4.28 5.14 6.64
CA ILE A 27 3.35 4.03 6.93
C ILE A 27 4.01 3.18 8.00
N VAL A 28 3.34 3.02 9.13
CA VAL A 28 3.87 2.32 10.31
C VAL A 28 3.01 1.09 10.57
N ASP A 29 3.65 -0.06 10.72
CA ASP A 29 3.02 -1.26 11.26
C ASP A 29 2.88 -1.08 12.78
N TRP A 30 1.65 -0.83 13.25
CA TRP A 30 1.40 -0.40 14.61
C TRP A 30 1.69 -1.49 15.65
N GLU A 31 1.40 -2.75 15.31
CA GLU A 31 1.53 -3.89 16.23
C GLU A 31 2.51 -4.96 15.72
N GLY A 32 2.82 -4.95 14.43
CA GLY A 32 3.64 -5.93 13.73
C GLY A 32 2.83 -6.93 12.93
N LYS A 33 3.41 -7.44 11.83
CA LYS A 33 2.86 -8.45 10.93
C LYS A 33 1.61 -8.00 10.13
N GLN A 34 1.39 -6.70 9.98
CA GLN A 34 0.27 -6.15 9.25
C GLN A 34 0.69 -5.64 7.88
N VAL A 35 -0.03 -6.07 6.84
CA VAL A 35 0.10 -5.57 5.48
C VAL A 35 -0.74 -4.30 5.31
N ALA A 36 -0.21 -3.31 4.58
CA ALA A 36 -0.95 -2.14 4.15
C ALA A 36 -0.97 -2.05 2.63
N ASP A 37 -2.16 -1.96 2.03
CA ASP A 37 -2.28 -1.75 0.59
C ASP A 37 -2.21 -0.25 0.30
N LEU A 38 -1.29 0.14 -0.59
CA LEU A 38 -1.04 1.51 -0.99
C LEU A 38 -1.40 1.70 -2.46
N VAL A 39 -2.29 2.65 -2.75
CA VAL A 39 -2.58 3.13 -4.11
C VAL A 39 -2.40 4.65 -4.17
N ALA A 40 -2.12 5.18 -5.36
CA ALA A 40 -1.96 6.62 -5.55
C ALA A 40 -2.39 7.06 -6.94
N PHE A 41 -2.88 8.30 -7.00
CA PHE A 41 -3.30 8.97 -8.23
C PHE A 41 -2.65 10.35 -8.29
N ASN A 42 -2.30 10.81 -9.50
CA ASN A 42 -1.94 12.20 -9.71
C ASN A 42 -3.17 13.09 -9.41
N SER A 43 -3.03 14.05 -8.50
CA SER A 43 -4.16 14.89 -8.08
C SER A 43 -4.71 15.81 -9.19
N CYS A 44 -3.90 16.09 -10.22
CA CYS A 44 -4.29 16.92 -11.37
C CYS A 44 -4.86 16.08 -12.53
N ASP A 45 -4.52 14.79 -12.61
CA ASP A 45 -4.98 13.88 -13.66
C ASP A 45 -5.08 12.46 -13.11
N ARG A 46 -6.26 12.06 -12.66
CA ARG A 46 -6.55 10.76 -12.07
C ARG A 46 -6.37 9.57 -13.03
N GLY A 47 -6.29 9.82 -14.34
CA GLY A 47 -5.88 8.80 -15.32
C GLY A 47 -4.42 8.37 -15.16
N GLU A 48 -3.60 9.19 -14.50
CA GLU A 48 -2.25 8.83 -14.10
C GLU A 48 -2.28 8.30 -12.65
N LYS A 49 -1.96 7.01 -12.50
CA LYS A 49 -2.05 6.29 -11.25
C LYS A 49 -0.87 5.36 -11.02
N LEU A 50 -0.63 5.01 -9.78
CA LEU A 50 0.43 4.08 -9.39
C LEU A 50 0.30 2.76 -10.17
N SER A 51 1.44 2.25 -10.63
CA SER A 51 1.53 1.01 -11.40
C SER A 51 2.63 0.12 -10.85
N THR A 52 2.24 -1.01 -10.30
CA THR A 52 3.22 -2.02 -9.84
C THR A 52 3.99 -2.60 -11.02
N ALA A 53 3.36 -2.80 -12.17
CA ALA A 53 4.02 -3.29 -13.38
C ALA A 53 5.10 -2.31 -13.91
N ALA A 54 4.78 -1.01 -14.01
CA ALA A 54 5.76 0.00 -14.41
C ALA A 54 6.90 0.13 -13.37
N THR A 55 6.58 -0.06 -12.09
CA THR A 55 7.58 -0.06 -11.01
C THR A 55 8.53 -1.25 -11.16
N ILE A 56 8.01 -2.45 -11.39
CA ILE A 56 8.83 -3.65 -11.65
C ILE A 56 9.73 -3.45 -12.87
N ASP A 57 9.20 -2.91 -13.96
CA ASP A 57 9.94 -2.67 -15.19
C ASP A 57 11.09 -1.67 -14.98
N MET A 58 10.81 -0.54 -14.34
CA MET A 58 11.80 0.51 -14.09
C MET A 58 12.87 0.13 -13.05
N CYS A 59 12.52 -0.66 -12.05
CA CYS A 59 13.46 -1.15 -11.05
C CYS A 59 14.18 -2.43 -11.49
N ALA A 60 13.73 -3.08 -12.58
CA ALA A 60 14.15 -4.43 -12.98
C ALA A 60 14.10 -5.43 -11.83
N SER A 61 13.09 -5.28 -10.94
CA SER A 61 12.96 -6.04 -9.71
C SER A 61 11.49 -6.12 -9.28
N ILE A 62 11.10 -7.27 -8.77
CA ILE A 62 9.81 -7.45 -8.08
C ILE A 62 9.84 -6.97 -6.62
N ARG A 63 10.97 -6.47 -6.17
CA ARG A 63 11.18 -5.93 -4.81
C ARG A 63 11.58 -4.49 -4.89
N ILE A 64 11.09 -3.73 -3.94
CA ILE A 64 11.45 -2.33 -3.71
C ILE A 64 12.07 -2.17 -2.33
N GLY A 65 12.92 -1.19 -2.18
CA GLY A 65 13.55 -0.82 -0.91
C GLY A 65 14.11 0.60 -0.96
N ARG A 66 14.89 0.96 0.04
CA ARG A 66 15.46 2.30 0.16
C ARG A 66 16.22 2.73 -1.10
N GLY A 67 15.85 3.88 -1.65
CA GLY A 67 16.45 4.48 -2.85
C GLY A 67 15.63 4.28 -4.11
N ASP A 68 14.76 3.26 -4.16
CA ASP A 68 13.91 2.97 -5.31
C ASP A 68 12.78 4.01 -5.46
N PHE A 69 12.22 4.04 -6.67
CA PHE A 69 11.05 4.84 -6.98
C PHE A 69 9.85 3.96 -7.30
N LEU A 70 8.67 4.42 -6.93
CA LEU A 70 7.40 3.88 -7.39
C LEU A 70 6.93 4.73 -8.57
N PHE A 71 6.48 4.06 -9.64
CA PHE A 71 6.16 4.70 -10.91
C PHE A 71 4.67 4.65 -11.22
N SER A 72 4.20 5.65 -11.97
CA SER A 72 2.86 5.67 -12.53
C SER A 72 2.75 4.77 -13.78
N ASN A 73 1.52 4.52 -14.23
CA ASN A 73 1.21 3.90 -15.51
C ASN A 73 1.71 4.69 -16.74
N ARG A 74 2.26 5.90 -16.53
CA ARG A 74 2.92 6.73 -17.54
C ARG A 74 4.43 6.83 -17.30
N TYR A 75 4.99 5.96 -16.46
CA TYR A 75 6.40 5.92 -16.10
C TYR A 75 6.96 7.17 -15.42
N ASN A 76 6.10 8.03 -14.88
CA ASN A 76 6.52 9.15 -14.03
C ASN A 76 6.77 8.67 -12.59
N ARG A 77 7.73 9.28 -11.91
CA ARG A 77 8.03 8.99 -10.50
C ARG A 77 6.91 9.55 -9.63
N MET A 78 6.24 8.69 -8.87
CA MET A 78 5.19 9.08 -7.91
C MET A 78 5.75 9.17 -6.49
N PHE A 79 6.55 8.17 -6.08
CA PHE A 79 7.20 8.17 -4.78
C PHE A 79 8.68 7.77 -4.90
N ARG A 80 9.47 8.23 -3.93
CA ARG A 80 10.80 7.70 -3.63
C ARG A 80 10.77 7.03 -2.27
N VAL A 81 11.31 5.82 -2.16
CA VAL A 81 11.53 5.15 -0.87
C VAL A 81 12.73 5.80 -0.19
N VAL A 82 12.50 6.50 0.92
CA VAL A 82 13.55 7.25 1.64
C VAL A 82 14.13 6.41 2.77
N GLU A 83 13.27 5.74 3.53
CA GLU A 83 13.64 4.82 4.59
C GLU A 83 12.70 3.62 4.56
N ASP A 84 13.25 2.46 4.83
CA ASP A 84 12.53 1.19 4.90
C ASP A 84 13.19 0.33 5.97
N ARG A 85 12.42 -0.07 6.98
CA ARG A 85 12.90 -0.88 8.10
C ARG A 85 12.61 -2.37 7.95
N VAL A 86 11.87 -2.76 6.89
CA VAL A 86 11.42 -4.15 6.72
C VAL A 86 12.05 -4.80 5.50
N GLY A 87 12.18 -4.07 4.39
CA GLY A 87 12.76 -4.58 3.13
C GLY A 87 11.93 -5.69 2.47
N SER A 88 10.63 -5.77 2.81
CA SER A 88 9.74 -6.78 2.26
C SER A 88 8.40 -6.14 1.92
N HIS A 89 8.15 -6.01 0.62
CA HIS A 89 6.94 -5.45 0.05
C HIS A 89 6.59 -6.24 -1.20
N ASP A 90 5.31 -6.30 -1.56
CA ASP A 90 4.85 -7.06 -2.72
C ASP A 90 4.26 -6.14 -3.79
N LEU A 91 4.58 -6.45 -5.04
CA LEU A 91 4.12 -5.75 -6.24
C LEU A 91 3.25 -6.64 -7.14
N LEU A 92 2.97 -7.88 -6.73
CA LEU A 92 2.39 -8.91 -7.59
C LEU A 92 0.92 -9.18 -7.30
N HIS A 93 0.49 -9.07 -6.03
CA HIS A 93 -0.88 -9.40 -5.64
C HIS A 93 -1.82 -8.20 -5.78
N PRO A 94 -3.06 -8.44 -6.23
CA PRO A 94 -4.11 -7.43 -6.18
C PRO A 94 -4.56 -7.17 -4.74
N ALA A 95 -5.35 -6.11 -4.54
CA ALA A 95 -6.09 -5.92 -3.31
C ALA A 95 -7.03 -7.11 -3.07
N CYS A 96 -7.18 -7.54 -1.81
CA CYS A 96 -8.17 -8.57 -1.50
C CYS A 96 -9.58 -8.06 -1.79
N SER A 97 -10.45 -8.94 -2.32
CA SER A 97 -11.82 -8.63 -2.70
C SER A 97 -12.78 -9.73 -2.25
N LEU A 98 -14.08 -9.47 -2.30
CA LEU A 98 -15.11 -10.47 -2.00
C LEU A 98 -15.00 -11.69 -2.91
N GLU A 99 -14.67 -11.48 -4.19
CA GLU A 99 -14.46 -12.54 -5.18
C GLU A 99 -13.28 -13.44 -4.77
N MET A 100 -12.20 -12.84 -4.31
CA MET A 100 -11.03 -13.58 -3.78
C MET A 100 -11.41 -14.42 -2.55
N TYR A 101 -12.16 -13.85 -1.59
CA TYR A 101 -12.62 -14.59 -0.40
C TYR A 101 -13.52 -15.76 -0.78
N ARG A 102 -14.43 -15.58 -1.74
CA ARG A 102 -15.29 -16.66 -2.27
C ARG A 102 -14.47 -17.76 -2.92
N ALA A 103 -13.50 -17.38 -3.77
CA ALA A 103 -12.73 -18.34 -4.57
C ALA A 103 -11.69 -19.11 -3.74
N GLN A 104 -10.98 -18.45 -2.81
CA GLN A 104 -9.87 -19.05 -2.08
C GLN A 104 -10.27 -19.60 -0.71
N TYR A 105 -11.25 -19.01 -0.04
CA TYR A 105 -11.63 -19.36 1.33
C TYR A 105 -13.07 -19.86 1.48
N CYS A 106 -13.83 -19.93 0.39
CA CYS A 106 -15.25 -20.35 0.39
C CYS A 106 -16.13 -19.47 1.32
N ILE A 107 -15.75 -18.22 1.54
CA ILE A 107 -16.52 -17.24 2.32
C ILE A 107 -17.54 -16.57 1.41
N HIS A 108 -18.84 -16.88 1.61
CA HIS A 108 -19.94 -16.37 0.79
C HIS A 108 -20.71 -15.22 1.45
N SER A 109 -20.53 -15.02 2.75
CA SER A 109 -21.05 -13.85 3.48
C SER A 109 -20.22 -12.60 3.18
N HIS A 110 -20.76 -11.43 3.53
CA HIS A 110 -19.98 -10.19 3.48
C HIS A 110 -18.73 -10.31 4.38
N HIS A 111 -17.59 -9.94 3.82
CA HIS A 111 -16.32 -9.85 4.52
C HIS A 111 -15.64 -8.54 4.10
N PRO A 112 -15.15 -7.71 5.05
CA PRO A 112 -14.38 -6.51 4.70
C PRO A 112 -13.21 -6.86 3.78
N SER A 113 -12.97 -6.03 2.78
CA SER A 113 -11.88 -6.23 1.82
C SER A 113 -11.11 -4.96 1.56
N CYS A 114 -9.84 -5.09 1.14
CA CYS A 114 -9.02 -3.93 0.79
C CYS A 114 -9.62 -3.16 -0.38
N GLN A 115 -10.22 -3.87 -1.35
CA GLN A 115 -10.91 -3.24 -2.48
C GLN A 115 -12.04 -2.33 -2.00
N GLU A 116 -12.95 -2.82 -1.16
CA GLU A 116 -14.06 -2.01 -0.61
C GLU A 116 -13.56 -0.86 0.26
N ASN A 117 -12.52 -1.10 1.06
CA ASN A 117 -11.92 -0.08 1.91
C ASN A 117 -11.29 1.05 1.10
N LEU A 118 -10.59 0.73 0.01
CA LEU A 118 -10.04 1.72 -0.92
C LEU A 118 -11.14 2.48 -1.65
N GLU A 119 -12.21 1.80 -2.11
CA GLU A 119 -13.36 2.44 -2.73
C GLU A 119 -14.04 3.43 -1.80
N ALA A 120 -14.26 3.03 -0.55
CA ALA A 120 -14.86 3.90 0.46
C ALA A 120 -13.98 5.12 0.76
N ALA A 121 -12.67 4.91 0.93
CA ALA A 121 -11.70 5.96 1.24
C ALA A 121 -11.49 6.96 0.08
N LEU A 122 -11.56 6.49 -1.17
CA LEU A 122 -11.28 7.31 -2.35
C LEU A 122 -12.53 7.95 -2.97
N ARG A 123 -13.71 7.57 -2.50
CA ARG A 123 -15.01 8.08 -3.00
C ARG A 123 -15.12 9.59 -2.90
N GLU A 124 -14.65 10.20 -1.83
CA GLU A 124 -14.66 11.66 -1.63
C GLU A 124 -13.86 12.42 -2.69
N HIS A 125 -12.88 11.74 -3.33
CA HIS A 125 -12.07 12.29 -4.42
C HIS A 125 -12.67 11.98 -5.79
N GLY A 126 -13.88 11.38 -5.86
CA GLY A 126 -14.55 11.00 -7.10
C GLY A 126 -13.85 9.88 -7.88
N ILE A 127 -13.08 9.03 -7.19
CA ILE A 127 -12.43 7.85 -7.77
C ILE A 127 -13.34 6.65 -7.57
N ARG A 128 -13.64 5.94 -8.66
CA ARG A 128 -14.54 4.77 -8.66
C ARG A 128 -13.73 3.49 -8.49
N GLY A 129 -14.38 2.42 -8.04
CA GLY A 129 -13.73 1.13 -7.76
C GLY A 129 -12.94 0.57 -8.94
N GLU A 130 -13.50 0.64 -10.16
CA GLU A 130 -12.85 0.16 -11.38
C GLU A 130 -11.62 0.98 -11.81
N GLU A 131 -11.43 2.17 -11.24
CA GLU A 131 -10.26 3.02 -11.51
C GLU A 131 -9.09 2.69 -10.58
N ILE A 132 -9.33 1.98 -9.46
CA ILE A 132 -8.32 1.65 -8.46
C ILE A 132 -7.31 0.66 -9.07
N PRO A 133 -6.00 0.99 -9.07
CA PRO A 133 -4.97 0.10 -9.58
C PRO A 133 -4.65 -1.02 -8.58
N ASN A 134 -3.92 -2.04 -9.03
CA ASN A 134 -3.28 -2.97 -8.10
C ASN A 134 -2.37 -2.20 -7.12
N PRO A 135 -2.48 -2.47 -5.82
CA PRO A 135 -1.71 -1.76 -4.80
C PRO A 135 -0.24 -2.19 -4.78
N VAL A 136 0.58 -1.36 -4.19
CA VAL A 136 1.82 -1.80 -3.56
C VAL A 136 1.46 -2.32 -2.18
N ASN A 137 1.68 -3.61 -1.94
CA ASN A 137 1.38 -4.27 -0.66
C ASN A 137 2.55 -4.09 0.30
N ILE A 138 2.50 -3.02 1.07
CA ILE A 138 3.55 -2.64 2.03
C ILE A 138 3.62 -3.67 3.16
N PHE A 139 4.83 -4.11 3.51
CA PHE A 139 5.16 -5.14 4.50
C PHE A 139 4.76 -6.58 4.12
N MET A 140 4.10 -6.80 2.98
CA MET A 140 3.73 -8.14 2.55
C MET A 140 4.99 -8.97 2.23
N ASN A 141 5.07 -10.17 2.81
CA ASN A 141 6.20 -11.06 2.63
C ASN A 141 5.88 -12.14 1.60
N VAL A 142 6.44 -12.01 0.43
CA VAL A 142 6.24 -12.94 -0.69
C VAL A 142 7.57 -13.55 -1.11
N LEU A 143 7.59 -14.88 -1.27
CA LEU A 143 8.71 -15.64 -1.80
C LEU A 143 8.32 -16.25 -3.14
N ILE A 144 9.18 -16.12 -4.13
CA ILE A 144 9.07 -16.85 -5.39
C ILE A 144 10.11 -17.97 -5.39
N ASP A 145 9.67 -19.20 -5.60
CA ASP A 145 10.56 -20.34 -5.67
C ASP A 145 11.20 -20.48 -7.08
N ARG A 146 12.18 -21.39 -7.21
CA ARG A 146 12.88 -21.62 -8.49
C ARG A 146 11.98 -22.11 -9.62
N LYS A 147 10.76 -22.54 -9.32
CA LYS A 147 9.73 -22.98 -10.29
C LYS A 147 8.75 -21.85 -10.62
N GLY A 148 8.98 -20.63 -10.11
CA GLY A 148 8.10 -19.48 -10.32
C GLY A 148 6.83 -19.49 -9.47
N ARG A 149 6.69 -20.38 -8.48
CA ARG A 149 5.53 -20.40 -7.58
C ARG A 149 5.67 -19.32 -6.52
N VAL A 150 4.56 -18.64 -6.27
CA VAL A 150 4.46 -17.53 -5.32
C VAL A 150 3.95 -18.04 -3.98
N HIS A 151 4.64 -17.72 -2.90
CA HIS A 151 4.32 -18.15 -1.54
C HIS A 151 4.17 -16.94 -0.63
N ILE A 152 2.96 -16.69 -0.13
CA ILE A 152 2.71 -15.68 0.90
C ILE A 152 3.18 -16.24 2.24
N ARG A 153 3.98 -15.44 2.95
CA ARG A 153 4.50 -15.76 4.28
C ARG A 153 4.12 -14.66 5.26
N THR A 154 4.17 -14.98 6.55
CA THR A 154 3.96 -13.99 7.60
C THR A 154 4.90 -12.79 7.40
N PRO A 155 4.40 -11.56 7.50
CA PRO A 155 5.20 -10.34 7.39
C PRO A 155 6.38 -10.35 8.36
N LEU A 156 7.49 -9.76 7.94
CA LEU A 156 8.71 -9.65 8.74
C LEU A 156 8.68 -8.43 9.68
N SER A 157 7.74 -7.53 9.47
CA SER A 157 7.57 -6.31 10.25
C SER A 157 7.28 -6.60 11.72
N LYS A 158 7.85 -5.76 12.58
CA LYS A 158 7.64 -5.72 14.02
C LYS A 158 6.89 -4.45 14.39
N LYS A 159 6.38 -4.40 15.60
CA LYS A 159 5.72 -3.22 16.16
C LYS A 159 6.59 -1.97 15.97
N GLY A 160 6.02 -0.96 15.29
CA GLY A 160 6.67 0.32 15.04
C GLY A 160 7.61 0.35 13.84
N ASP A 161 7.80 -0.77 13.11
CA ASP A 161 8.51 -0.76 11.84
C ASP A 161 7.74 0.08 10.81
N PHE A 162 8.46 0.73 9.90
CA PHE A 162 7.84 1.64 8.95
C PHE A 162 8.59 1.70 7.62
N ILE A 163 7.87 2.20 6.62
CA ILE A 163 8.42 2.72 5.37
C ILE A 163 8.14 4.23 5.29
N LEU A 164 9.10 4.99 4.78
CA LEU A 164 9.00 6.43 4.54
C LEU A 164 9.12 6.71 3.05
N LEU A 165 8.06 7.24 2.48
CA LEU A 165 7.92 7.56 1.06
C LEU A 165 7.89 9.08 0.86
N ARG A 166 8.69 9.62 -0.05
CA ARG A 166 8.62 11.02 -0.47
C ARG A 166 7.78 11.13 -1.73
N ALA A 167 6.81 12.03 -1.74
CA ALA A 167 6.00 12.31 -2.92
C ALA A 167 6.79 13.10 -3.97
N GLU A 168 6.87 12.59 -5.20
CA GLU A 168 7.57 13.22 -6.32
C GLU A 168 6.63 14.05 -7.22
N MET A 169 5.32 13.99 -6.95
CA MET A 169 4.28 14.84 -7.54
C MET A 169 3.14 15.03 -6.53
N ASN A 170 2.15 15.85 -6.86
CA ASN A 170 0.95 15.99 -6.04
C ASN A 170 0.07 14.75 -6.20
N LEU A 171 -0.33 14.13 -5.08
CA LEU A 171 -0.97 12.82 -5.06
C LEU A 171 -2.25 12.82 -4.23
N ILE A 172 -3.22 12.04 -4.68
CA ILE A 172 -4.30 11.48 -3.86
C ILE A 172 -3.87 10.05 -3.53
N VAL A 173 -3.82 9.70 -2.27
CA VAL A 173 -3.30 8.41 -1.80
C VAL A 173 -4.35 7.68 -1.01
N GLY A 174 -4.59 6.41 -1.32
CA GLY A 174 -5.38 5.49 -0.52
C GLY A 174 -4.48 4.48 0.21
N VAL A 175 -4.76 4.24 1.48
CA VAL A 175 -4.06 3.24 2.30
C VAL A 175 -5.08 2.43 3.09
N THR A 176 -4.91 1.09 3.12
CA THR A 176 -5.73 0.21 3.97
C THR A 176 -4.87 -0.55 4.98
N ALA A 177 -5.45 -0.94 6.11
CA ALA A 177 -4.98 -2.06 6.92
C ALA A 177 -5.62 -3.33 6.35
N CYS A 178 -4.82 -4.18 5.70
CA CYS A 178 -5.28 -5.34 4.95
C CYS A 178 -6.19 -6.24 5.79
N ALA A 179 -7.29 -6.70 5.17
CA ALA A 179 -8.36 -7.42 5.86
C ALA A 179 -8.21 -8.95 5.89
N VAL A 180 -7.16 -9.52 5.28
CA VAL A 180 -6.97 -10.98 5.18
C VAL A 180 -6.48 -11.56 6.50
N GLU A 181 -7.31 -12.30 7.21
CA GLU A 181 -6.95 -13.02 8.44
C GLU A 181 -6.98 -14.56 8.28
N GLU A 182 -7.41 -15.06 7.13
CA GLU A 182 -7.54 -16.48 6.83
C GLU A 182 -6.21 -17.14 6.47
N SER A 183 -5.16 -16.35 6.33
CA SER A 183 -3.85 -16.83 5.87
C SER A 183 -2.68 -16.16 6.59
N ARG A 184 -1.48 -16.53 6.16
CA ARG A 184 -0.23 -15.91 6.65
C ARG A 184 -0.05 -14.46 6.22
N CYS A 185 -0.92 -13.91 5.37
CA CYS A 185 -0.78 -12.55 4.85
C CYS A 185 -0.59 -11.51 5.97
N ASN A 186 -1.41 -11.58 7.01
CA ASN A 186 -1.28 -10.76 8.23
C ASN A 186 -0.96 -11.63 9.47
N GLY A 187 -0.35 -12.81 9.29
CA GLY A 187 -0.04 -13.71 10.39
C GLY A 187 -1.27 -14.28 11.10
N TYR A 188 -2.40 -14.43 10.37
CA TYR A 188 -3.71 -14.89 10.86
C TYR A 188 -4.43 -13.91 11.81
N ALA A 189 -4.05 -12.64 11.81
CA ALA A 189 -4.71 -11.61 12.63
C ALA A 189 -4.58 -10.24 11.94
N CYS A 190 -5.67 -9.48 11.88
CA CYS A 190 -5.63 -8.11 11.39
C CYS A 190 -5.37 -7.15 12.55
N THR A 191 -4.41 -6.23 12.34
CA THR A 191 -4.06 -5.17 13.29
C THR A 191 -4.11 -3.81 12.63
N ALA A 192 -3.83 -2.75 13.39
CA ALA A 192 -3.88 -1.38 12.90
C ALA A 192 -2.62 -1.01 12.11
N VAL A 193 -2.79 -0.05 11.21
CA VAL A 193 -1.70 0.64 10.49
C VAL A 193 -1.78 2.13 10.83
N GLN A 194 -0.66 2.76 11.15
CA GLN A 194 -0.63 4.22 11.31
C GLN A 194 -0.03 4.88 10.08
N ILE A 195 -0.63 5.98 9.64
CA ILE A 195 -0.02 6.86 8.64
C ILE A 195 0.29 8.22 9.23
N GLU A 196 1.38 8.81 8.76
CA GLU A 196 1.78 10.18 9.09
C GLU A 196 2.19 10.92 7.81
N VAL A 197 1.68 12.14 7.64
CA VAL A 197 2.18 13.06 6.62
C VAL A 197 3.17 14.00 7.27
N LEU A 198 4.39 14.05 6.70
CA LEU A 198 5.48 14.87 7.21
C LEU A 198 5.93 15.87 6.16
N SER A 199 6.46 17.02 6.62
CA SER A 199 7.09 18.03 5.75
C SER A 199 8.44 18.44 6.31
N GLU A 200 9.34 18.87 5.43
CA GLU A 200 10.56 19.58 5.84
C GLU A 200 10.20 21.00 6.30
N LYS A 201 10.89 21.53 7.33
CA LYS A 201 10.69 22.92 7.75
C LYS A 201 11.17 23.84 6.62
N GLY A 202 10.26 24.65 6.11
CA GLY A 202 10.52 25.85 5.33
C GLY A 202 10.86 25.60 3.86
N VAL A 203 9.88 25.65 3.02
CA VAL A 203 9.93 26.44 1.81
C VAL A 203 8.83 27.48 1.93
#